data_a628d9cadd7fe73d719702b360d10b0d
#
_entry.id   a628d9cadd7fe73d719702b360d10b0d
#
_cell.length_a   1.000
_cell.length_b   1.000
_cell.length_c   1.000
_cell.angle_alpha   90.00
_cell.angle_beta   90.00
_cell.angle_gamma   90.00
#
_symmetry.space_group_name_H-M   'P 1'
#
loop_
_entity.id
_entity.type
_entity.pdbx_description
1 polymer ?
#
loop_
_entity_poly.entity_id
_entity_poly.type
_entity_poly.pdbx_seq_one_letter_code
_entity_poly.pdbx_strand_id
1 'polypeptide(L)'
;GFGELLLLDSLGRFVSKEYPQRVACHEAGHFLVAYLLGVLPKAYTLGAWEAFSKYNSLSVQAGTTFLDQAIQMEMQSGQISGKTLDNFVCVALGGIAAEYVTYGQANGGMSDLIQLEALFEALKFDQQQTNVLLRTSVMNTVAIIKEKQQAHTALVDAMSRGESVGRCIEIIEQSL
;
A
#
# COMPACT_ATOMS: atom_id res chain seq x y z
N GLY A 1 16.94 -8.94 13.23
CA GLY A 1 17.71 -9.09 11.98
C GLY A 1 16.90 -9.76 10.88
N PHE A 2 17.46 -9.89 9.65
CA PHE A 2 16.78 -10.45 8.47
C PHE A 2 16.16 -11.84 8.71
N GLY A 3 16.90 -12.71 9.40
CA GLY A 3 16.43 -14.07 9.73
C GLY A 3 15.22 -14.09 10.66
N GLU A 4 15.13 -13.15 11.60
CA GLU A 4 14.01 -13.07 12.53
C GLU A 4 12.73 -12.63 11.84
N LEU A 5 12.82 -11.66 10.89
CA LEU A 5 11.69 -11.19 10.11
C LEU A 5 11.16 -12.26 9.16
N LEU A 6 12.05 -13.05 8.52
CA LEU A 6 11.65 -14.20 7.71
C LEU A 6 10.97 -15.29 8.56
N LEU A 7 11.46 -15.53 9.77
CA LEU A 7 10.85 -16.47 10.69
C LEU A 7 9.48 -15.99 11.17
N LEU A 8 9.32 -14.70 11.48
CA LEU A 8 8.05 -14.12 11.90
C LEU A 8 7.01 -14.16 10.77
N ASP A 9 7.39 -13.81 9.53
CA ASP A 9 6.51 -13.92 8.36
C ASP A 9 6.10 -15.38 8.11
N SER A 10 7.07 -16.31 8.20
CA SER A 10 6.80 -17.73 8.04
C SER A 10 5.91 -18.29 9.15
N LEU A 11 6.14 -17.91 10.40
CA LEU A 11 5.32 -18.31 11.55
C LEU A 11 3.90 -17.74 11.45
N GLY A 12 3.74 -16.48 11.02
CA GLY A 12 2.43 -15.89 10.79
C GLY A 12 1.60 -16.66 9.77
N ARG A 13 2.25 -17.14 8.69
CA ARG A 13 1.61 -17.98 7.66
C ARG A 13 1.19 -19.36 8.17
N PHE A 14 1.94 -19.93 9.10
CA PHE A 14 1.62 -21.24 9.70
C PHE A 14 0.55 -21.16 10.78
N VAL A 15 0.47 -20.07 11.52
CA VAL A 15 -0.40 -19.93 12.69
C VAL A 15 -1.81 -19.45 12.35
N SER A 16 -2.00 -18.75 11.23
CA SER A 16 -3.31 -18.23 10.82
C SER A 16 -3.53 -18.34 9.31
N LYS A 17 -4.59 -19.02 8.89
CA LYS A 17 -5.05 -19.01 7.49
C LYS A 17 -5.49 -17.61 7.02
N GLU A 18 -5.75 -16.72 7.95
CA GLU A 18 -6.18 -15.34 7.67
C GLU A 18 -5.02 -14.41 7.32
N TYR A 19 -3.80 -14.73 7.76
CA TYR A 19 -2.65 -13.86 7.55
C TYR A 19 -2.36 -13.57 6.06
N PRO A 20 -2.25 -14.57 5.17
CA PRO A 20 -2.02 -14.32 3.74
C PRO A 20 -3.14 -13.50 3.09
N GLN A 21 -4.39 -13.72 3.50
CA GLN A 21 -5.54 -12.94 3.01
C GLN A 21 -5.49 -11.49 3.48
N ARG A 22 -5.08 -11.24 4.73
CA ARG A 22 -4.91 -9.87 5.22
C ARG A 22 -3.79 -9.16 4.49
N VAL A 23 -2.67 -9.82 4.24
CA VAL A 23 -1.58 -9.24 3.44
C VAL A 23 -2.07 -8.89 2.03
N ALA A 24 -2.78 -9.81 1.36
CA ALA A 24 -3.33 -9.54 0.03
C ALA A 24 -4.34 -8.39 0.04
N CYS A 25 -5.20 -8.32 1.06
CA CYS A 25 -6.14 -7.21 1.25
C CYS A 25 -5.41 -5.87 1.41
N HIS A 26 -4.36 -5.84 2.23
CA HIS A 26 -3.55 -4.67 2.48
C HIS A 26 -2.85 -4.17 1.20
N GLU A 27 -2.14 -5.05 0.51
CA GLU A 27 -1.41 -4.72 -0.71
C GLU A 27 -2.36 -4.33 -1.87
N ALA A 28 -3.51 -4.98 -1.97
CA ALA A 28 -4.55 -4.60 -2.93
C ALA A 28 -5.12 -3.19 -2.63
N GLY A 29 -5.16 -2.79 -1.36
CA GLY A 29 -5.53 -1.44 -0.96
C GLY A 29 -4.57 -0.39 -1.50
N HIS A 30 -3.27 -0.58 -1.32
CA HIS A 30 -2.24 0.29 -1.90
C HIS A 30 -2.33 0.35 -3.42
N PHE A 31 -2.45 -0.81 -4.06
CA PHE A 31 -2.52 -0.94 -5.51
C PHE A 31 -3.73 -0.19 -6.09
N LEU A 32 -4.92 -0.44 -5.54
CA LEU A 32 -6.16 0.18 -6.02
C LEU A 32 -6.15 1.69 -5.85
N VAL A 33 -5.78 2.18 -4.66
CA VAL A 33 -5.73 3.61 -4.37
C VAL A 33 -4.73 4.30 -5.30
N ALA A 34 -3.56 3.73 -5.48
CA ALA A 34 -2.56 4.27 -6.40
C ALA A 34 -3.08 4.37 -7.83
N TYR A 35 -3.65 3.28 -8.35
CA TYR A 35 -4.19 3.25 -9.70
C TYR A 35 -5.26 4.31 -9.92
N LEU A 36 -6.22 4.44 -8.99
CA LEU A 36 -7.30 5.42 -9.07
C LEU A 36 -6.82 6.88 -8.96
N LEU A 37 -5.71 7.12 -8.27
CA LEU A 37 -5.09 8.45 -8.17
C LEU A 37 -4.10 8.75 -9.30
N GLY A 38 -3.96 7.84 -10.28
CA GLY A 38 -3.07 8.01 -11.42
C GLY A 38 -1.60 7.68 -11.13
N VAL A 39 -1.31 7.01 -10.03
CA VAL A 39 0.02 6.49 -9.69
C VAL A 39 0.12 5.04 -10.16
N LEU A 40 0.97 4.77 -11.14
CA LEU A 40 1.04 3.44 -11.77
C LEU A 40 1.76 2.43 -10.87
N PRO A 41 1.08 1.34 -10.44
CA PRO A 41 1.75 0.22 -9.77
C PRO A 41 2.72 -0.48 -10.72
N LYS A 42 3.95 -0.71 -10.27
CA LYS A 42 5.01 -1.39 -11.03
C LYS A 42 5.10 -2.87 -10.73
N ALA A 43 4.98 -3.21 -9.46
CA ALA A 43 5.11 -4.57 -8.96
C ALA A 43 4.43 -4.69 -7.60
N TYR A 44 4.10 -5.91 -7.21
CA TYR A 44 3.65 -6.23 -5.86
C TYR A 44 4.21 -7.57 -5.40
N THR A 45 4.30 -7.77 -4.09
CA THR A 45 4.66 -9.04 -3.45
C THR A 45 3.81 -9.25 -2.21
N LEU A 46 3.41 -10.50 -1.96
CA LEU A 46 2.60 -10.86 -0.81
C LEU A 46 3.40 -11.57 0.29
N GLY A 47 4.70 -11.54 0.21
CA GLY A 47 5.58 -12.10 1.23
C GLY A 47 7.04 -11.82 0.99
N ALA A 48 7.81 -11.85 2.08
CA ALA A 48 9.25 -11.59 2.07
C ALA A 48 10.04 -12.54 1.17
N TRP A 49 9.68 -13.81 1.14
CA TRP A 49 10.33 -14.81 0.28
C TRP A 49 10.04 -14.55 -1.19
N GLU A 50 8.82 -14.15 -1.53
CA GLU A 50 8.46 -13.80 -2.90
C GLU A 50 9.24 -12.56 -3.38
N ALA A 51 9.36 -11.53 -2.53
CA ALA A 51 10.14 -10.34 -2.81
C ALA A 51 11.61 -10.68 -3.08
N PHE A 52 12.20 -11.54 -2.27
CA PHE A 52 13.57 -12.00 -2.45
C PHE A 52 13.73 -12.80 -3.75
N SER A 53 12.84 -13.76 -4.01
CA SER A 53 12.93 -14.68 -5.15
C SER A 53 12.70 -14.00 -6.50
N LYS A 54 11.72 -13.07 -6.59
CA LYS A 54 11.38 -12.39 -7.85
C LYS A 54 12.27 -11.20 -8.19
N TYR A 55 12.69 -10.46 -7.19
CA TYR A 55 13.30 -9.15 -7.41
C TYR A 55 14.72 -9.04 -6.85
N ASN A 56 15.25 -10.14 -6.26
CA ASN A 56 16.53 -10.14 -5.54
C ASN A 56 16.62 -8.93 -4.57
N SER A 57 15.46 -8.53 -4.06
CA SER A 57 15.32 -7.39 -3.16
C SER A 57 15.51 -7.87 -1.74
N LEU A 58 16.37 -7.19 -0.99
CA LEU A 58 16.50 -7.37 0.45
C LEU A 58 15.31 -6.77 1.23
N SER A 59 14.29 -6.28 0.53
CA SER A 59 13.03 -5.87 1.14
C SER A 59 12.33 -7.10 1.71
N VAL A 60 12.25 -7.13 3.01
CA VAL A 60 11.84 -8.30 3.81
C VAL A 60 10.33 -8.36 4.00
N GLN A 61 9.58 -7.45 3.41
CA GLN A 61 8.15 -7.30 3.61
C GLN A 61 7.39 -7.44 2.29
N ALA A 62 6.14 -7.87 2.37
CA ALA A 62 5.17 -7.67 1.30
C ALA A 62 5.12 -6.18 0.96
N GLY A 63 4.87 -5.85 -0.28
CA GLY A 63 4.81 -4.46 -0.67
C GLY A 63 4.43 -4.26 -2.13
N THR A 64 3.77 -3.15 -2.38
CA THR A 64 3.47 -2.67 -3.72
C THR A 64 4.44 -1.54 -4.07
N THR A 65 5.10 -1.66 -5.21
CA THR A 65 6.02 -0.64 -5.72
C THR A 65 5.40 0.11 -6.89
N PHE A 66 5.70 1.40 -7.00
CA PHE A 66 5.09 2.30 -7.95
C PHE A 66 6.11 2.90 -8.92
N LEU A 67 5.64 3.15 -10.17
CA LEU A 67 6.34 3.94 -11.17
C LEU A 67 5.73 5.36 -11.13
N ASP A 68 6.31 6.24 -10.34
CA ASP A 68 5.94 7.64 -10.39
C ASP A 68 7.19 8.51 -10.59
N GLN A 69 7.43 8.85 -11.87
CA GLN A 69 8.52 9.74 -12.24
C GLN A 69 8.27 11.17 -11.72
N ALA A 70 6.99 11.59 -11.63
CA ALA A 70 6.65 12.92 -11.12
C ALA A 70 7.00 13.06 -9.64
N ILE A 71 6.63 12.05 -8.82
CA ILE A 71 7.02 12.02 -7.41
C ILE A 71 8.54 12.04 -7.26
N GLN A 72 9.25 11.21 -8.04
CA GLN A 72 10.71 11.17 -7.97
C GLN A 72 11.36 12.50 -8.37
N MET A 73 10.87 13.15 -9.42
CA MET A 73 11.37 14.46 -9.87
C MET A 73 11.06 15.55 -8.85
N GLU A 74 9.86 15.59 -8.31
CA GLU A 74 9.47 16.56 -7.27
C GLU A 74 10.28 16.33 -5.98
N MET A 75 10.48 15.08 -5.54
CA MET A 75 11.35 14.77 -4.40
C MET A 75 12.79 15.21 -4.62
N GLN A 76 13.34 14.97 -5.81
CA GLN A 76 14.70 15.38 -6.16
C GLN A 76 14.87 16.91 -6.25
N SER A 77 13.82 17.61 -6.68
CA SER A 77 13.82 19.10 -6.73
C SER A 77 13.63 19.73 -5.34
N GLY A 78 13.24 18.94 -4.33
CA GLY A 78 12.91 19.42 -3.00
C GLY A 78 11.62 20.24 -2.92
N GLN A 79 10.80 20.20 -3.97
CA GLN A 79 9.51 20.89 -4.05
C GLN A 79 8.41 19.89 -4.38
N ILE A 80 7.72 19.40 -3.36
CA ILE A 80 6.59 18.49 -3.54
C ILE A 80 5.32 19.33 -3.65
N SER A 81 4.55 19.13 -4.73
CA SER A 81 3.24 19.77 -4.88
C SER A 81 2.23 19.21 -3.87
N GLY A 82 1.26 20.02 -3.45
CA GLY A 82 0.20 19.56 -2.53
C GLY A 82 -0.54 18.34 -3.08
N LYS A 83 -0.83 18.30 -4.38
CA LYS A 83 -1.48 17.15 -5.03
C LYS A 83 -0.63 15.88 -4.95
N THR A 84 0.66 15.98 -5.23
CA THR A 84 1.59 14.84 -5.15
C THR A 84 1.68 14.32 -3.73
N LEU A 85 1.75 15.22 -2.74
CA LEU A 85 1.78 14.86 -1.34
C LEU A 85 0.48 14.18 -0.90
N ASP A 86 -0.69 14.74 -1.24
CA ASP A 86 -2.01 14.18 -0.93
C ASP A 86 -2.14 12.76 -1.51
N ASN A 87 -1.77 12.58 -2.78
CA ASN A 87 -1.80 11.28 -3.43
C ASN A 87 -0.88 10.27 -2.72
N PHE A 88 0.36 10.68 -2.41
CA PHE A 88 1.31 9.82 -1.71
C PHE A 88 0.78 9.37 -0.35
N VAL A 89 0.23 10.29 0.44
CA VAL A 89 -0.33 9.96 1.76
C VAL A 89 -1.54 9.03 1.63
N CYS A 90 -2.44 9.27 0.66
CA CYS A 90 -3.57 8.38 0.41
C CYS A 90 -3.11 6.97 -0.02
N VAL A 91 -2.11 6.87 -0.90
CA VAL A 91 -1.55 5.58 -1.32
C VAL A 91 -0.92 4.85 -0.13
N ALA A 92 -0.13 5.54 0.68
CA ALA A 92 0.49 4.96 1.88
C ALA A 92 -0.53 4.48 2.92
N LEU A 93 -1.70 5.11 2.99
CA LEU A 93 -2.80 4.69 3.87
C LEU A 93 -3.71 3.61 3.25
N GLY A 94 -3.51 3.27 1.98
CA GLY A 94 -4.36 2.35 1.21
C GLY A 94 -4.54 0.99 1.87
N GLY A 95 -3.45 0.39 2.34
CA GLY A 95 -3.48 -0.91 3.01
C GLY A 95 -4.23 -0.88 4.34
N ILE A 96 -3.96 0.12 5.16
CA ILE A 96 -4.63 0.32 6.46
C ILE A 96 -6.13 0.53 6.25
N ALA A 97 -6.51 1.37 5.28
CA ALA A 97 -7.91 1.63 4.95
C ALA A 97 -8.63 0.37 4.44
N ALA A 98 -7.97 -0.43 3.60
CA ALA A 98 -8.52 -1.67 3.07
C ALA A 98 -8.78 -2.71 4.18
N GLU A 99 -7.80 -2.90 5.08
CA GLU A 99 -8.01 -3.77 6.23
C GLU A 99 -9.15 -3.28 7.13
N TYR A 100 -9.20 -1.98 7.41
CA TYR A 100 -10.27 -1.41 8.23
C TYR A 100 -11.66 -1.62 7.61
N VAL A 101 -11.81 -1.37 6.32
CA VAL A 101 -13.09 -1.54 5.61
C VAL A 101 -13.51 -3.01 5.57
N THR A 102 -12.55 -3.93 5.40
CA THR A 102 -12.82 -5.36 5.23
C THR A 102 -13.03 -6.08 6.57
N TYR A 103 -12.24 -5.76 7.59
CA TYR A 103 -12.20 -6.50 8.86
C TYR A 103 -12.63 -5.67 10.07
N GLY A 104 -12.94 -4.39 9.92
CA GLY A 104 -13.26 -3.48 11.02
C GLY A 104 -12.07 -2.97 11.83
N GLN A 105 -10.89 -3.51 11.57
CA GLN A 105 -9.63 -3.11 12.22
C GLN A 105 -8.44 -3.38 11.29
N ALA A 106 -7.41 -2.54 11.35
CA ALA A 106 -6.15 -2.76 10.66
C ALA A 106 -5.12 -3.35 11.64
N ASN A 107 -4.45 -4.41 11.22
CA ASN A 107 -3.38 -5.06 11.99
C ASN A 107 -2.00 -4.82 11.34
N GLY A 108 -1.98 -4.49 10.04
CA GLY A 108 -0.80 -4.11 9.28
C GLY A 108 -0.58 -2.60 9.22
N GLY A 109 0.43 -2.18 8.46
CA GLY A 109 0.66 -0.77 8.12
C GLY A 109 1.62 0.00 9.02
N MET A 110 2.30 -0.66 9.96
CA MET A 110 3.31 0.03 10.80
C MET A 110 4.44 0.61 9.94
N SER A 111 4.89 -0.13 8.92
CA SER A 111 5.92 0.35 7.98
C SER A 111 5.46 1.57 7.19
N ASP A 112 4.19 1.60 6.79
CA ASP A 112 3.63 2.71 6.03
C ASP A 112 3.55 3.98 6.89
N LEU A 113 3.14 3.82 8.15
CA LEU A 113 3.11 4.93 9.10
C LEU A 113 4.51 5.48 9.39
N ILE A 114 5.52 4.62 9.55
CA ILE A 114 6.92 5.04 9.73
C ILE A 114 7.42 5.83 8.51
N GLN A 115 7.07 5.39 7.28
CA GLN A 115 7.43 6.10 6.06
C GLN A 115 6.77 7.48 5.98
N LEU A 116 5.48 7.57 6.37
CA LEU A 116 4.76 8.85 6.43
C LEU A 116 5.36 9.79 7.48
N GLU A 117 5.69 9.29 8.66
CA GLU A 117 6.34 10.07 9.70
C GLU A 117 7.67 10.65 9.21
N ALA A 118 8.52 9.82 8.61
CA ALA A 118 9.79 10.26 8.05
C ALA A 118 9.61 11.32 6.93
N LEU A 119 8.57 11.19 6.11
CA LEU A 119 8.26 12.19 5.09
C LEU A 119 7.85 13.53 5.72
N PHE A 120 6.96 13.51 6.72
CA PHE A 120 6.52 14.74 7.38
C PHE A 120 7.63 15.45 8.14
N GLU A 121 8.54 14.68 8.77
CA GLU A 121 9.75 15.22 9.37
C GLU A 121 10.66 15.88 8.31
N ALA A 122 10.88 15.23 7.18
CA ALA A 122 11.69 15.77 6.08
C ALA A 122 11.10 17.07 5.51
N LEU A 123 9.76 17.16 5.44
CA LEU A 123 9.02 18.35 5.01
C LEU A 123 8.88 19.40 6.11
N LYS A 124 9.37 19.12 7.34
CA LYS A 124 9.29 20.01 8.51
C LYS A 124 7.85 20.41 8.87
N PHE A 125 6.92 19.47 8.70
CA PHE A 125 5.53 19.68 9.10
C PHE A 125 5.44 19.77 10.63
N ASP A 126 4.64 20.72 11.09
CA ASP A 126 4.25 20.75 12.50
C ASP A 126 3.13 19.71 12.78
N GLN A 127 2.83 19.50 14.06
CA GLN A 127 1.83 18.54 14.50
C GLN A 127 0.43 18.87 13.97
N GLN A 128 0.09 20.14 13.80
CA GLN A 128 -1.22 20.56 13.31
C GLN A 128 -1.34 20.25 11.81
N GLN A 129 -0.34 20.58 11.02
CA GLN A 129 -0.29 20.26 9.58
C GLN A 129 -0.38 18.76 9.35
N THR A 130 0.43 17.97 10.09
CA THR A 130 0.41 16.50 10.02
C THR A 130 -0.97 15.96 10.36
N ASN A 131 -1.60 16.40 11.45
CA ASN A 131 -2.91 15.91 11.87
C ASN A 131 -4.01 16.23 10.86
N VAL A 132 -4.00 17.43 10.27
CA VAL A 132 -4.99 17.84 9.26
C VAL A 132 -4.85 16.97 8.01
N LEU A 133 -3.62 16.82 7.50
CA LEU A 133 -3.34 16.02 6.30
C LEU A 133 -3.71 14.55 6.52
N LEU A 134 -3.26 13.94 7.60
CA LEU A 134 -3.58 12.54 7.91
C LEU A 134 -5.08 12.31 8.02
N ARG A 135 -5.80 13.18 8.73
CA ARG A 135 -7.25 13.07 8.91
C ARG A 135 -7.98 13.11 7.57
N THR A 136 -7.65 14.08 6.72
CA THR A 136 -8.25 14.23 5.41
C THR A 136 -7.93 13.03 4.51
N SER A 137 -6.67 12.61 4.49
CA SER A 137 -6.23 11.47 3.68
C SER A 137 -6.85 10.15 4.13
N VAL A 138 -6.97 9.89 5.44
CA VAL A 138 -7.68 8.71 5.97
C VAL A 138 -9.13 8.69 5.50
N MET A 139 -9.84 9.82 5.63
CA MET A 139 -11.25 9.90 5.20
C MET A 139 -11.39 9.65 3.70
N ASN A 140 -10.55 10.27 2.88
CA ASN A 140 -10.55 10.09 1.43
C ASN A 140 -10.24 8.65 1.05
N THR A 141 -9.20 8.05 1.63
CA THR A 141 -8.77 6.69 1.31
C THR A 141 -9.83 5.66 1.72
N VAL A 142 -10.42 5.79 2.90
CA VAL A 142 -11.54 4.94 3.34
C VAL A 142 -12.75 5.08 2.41
N ALA A 143 -13.06 6.31 1.97
CA ALA A 143 -14.16 6.54 1.03
C ALA A 143 -13.90 5.87 -0.32
N ILE A 144 -12.70 5.99 -0.87
CA ILE A 144 -12.28 5.32 -2.11
C ILE A 144 -12.44 3.79 -2.00
N ILE A 145 -11.90 3.19 -0.94
CA ILE A 145 -11.99 1.72 -0.75
C ILE A 145 -13.44 1.27 -0.60
N LYS A 146 -14.26 1.99 0.16
CA LYS A 146 -15.69 1.68 0.32
C LYS A 146 -16.46 1.78 -1.00
N GLU A 147 -16.24 2.85 -1.75
CA GLU A 147 -16.92 3.05 -3.03
C GLU A 147 -16.52 1.99 -4.06
N LYS A 148 -15.26 1.57 -4.06
CA LYS A 148 -14.70 0.61 -5.00
C LYS A 148 -14.47 -0.78 -4.37
N GLN A 149 -15.27 -1.15 -3.40
CA GLN A 149 -15.10 -2.42 -2.65
C GLN A 149 -15.15 -3.65 -3.56
N GLN A 150 -15.96 -3.63 -4.61
CA GLN A 150 -16.04 -4.73 -5.56
C GLN A 150 -14.71 -4.88 -6.33
N ALA A 151 -14.15 -3.78 -6.82
CA ALA A 151 -12.85 -3.78 -7.47
C ALA A 151 -11.74 -4.23 -6.53
N HIS A 152 -11.77 -3.76 -5.28
CA HIS A 152 -10.81 -4.19 -4.26
C HIS A 152 -10.87 -5.69 -4.01
N THR A 153 -12.06 -6.26 -3.82
CA THR A 153 -12.23 -7.70 -3.59
C THR A 153 -11.72 -8.53 -4.77
N ALA A 154 -12.07 -8.15 -6.00
CA ALA A 154 -11.60 -8.82 -7.20
C ALA A 154 -10.06 -8.74 -7.36
N LEU A 155 -9.48 -7.60 -6.97
CA LEU A 155 -8.04 -7.39 -6.97
C LEU A 155 -7.33 -8.27 -5.92
N VAL A 156 -7.88 -8.39 -4.71
CA VAL A 156 -7.36 -9.30 -3.66
C VAL A 156 -7.26 -10.72 -4.17
N ASP A 157 -8.31 -11.20 -4.83
CA ASP A 157 -8.34 -12.54 -5.40
C ASP A 157 -7.31 -12.72 -6.51
N ALA A 158 -7.17 -11.73 -7.40
CA ALA A 158 -6.18 -11.76 -8.48
C ALA A 158 -4.74 -11.77 -7.93
N MET A 159 -4.43 -10.89 -7.00
CA MET A 159 -3.11 -10.80 -6.38
C MET A 159 -2.77 -12.08 -5.59
N SER A 160 -3.75 -12.67 -4.90
CA SER A 160 -3.58 -13.95 -4.19
C SER A 160 -3.25 -15.11 -5.13
N ARG A 161 -3.67 -15.05 -6.39
CA ARG A 161 -3.30 -16.03 -7.43
C ARG A 161 -1.98 -15.71 -8.13
N GLY A 162 -1.34 -14.58 -7.79
CA GLY A 162 -0.07 -14.15 -8.40
C GLY A 162 -0.23 -13.61 -9.82
N GLU A 163 -1.39 -13.04 -10.14
CA GLU A 163 -1.65 -12.44 -11.45
C GLU A 163 -0.65 -11.28 -11.75
N SER A 164 -0.41 -11.04 -13.03
CA SER A 164 0.47 -9.93 -13.43
C SER A 164 -0.15 -8.57 -13.10
N VAL A 165 0.69 -7.54 -12.98
CA VAL A 165 0.23 -6.14 -12.77
C VAL A 165 -0.76 -5.72 -13.86
N GLY A 166 -0.48 -6.04 -15.14
CA GLY A 166 -1.39 -5.74 -16.23
C GLY A 166 -2.76 -6.42 -16.07
N ARG A 167 -2.78 -7.68 -15.64
CA ARG A 167 -4.04 -8.39 -15.37
C ARG A 167 -4.79 -7.81 -14.17
N CYS A 168 -4.08 -7.40 -13.13
CA CYS A 168 -4.67 -6.70 -12.00
C CYS A 168 -5.35 -5.38 -12.43
N ILE A 169 -4.70 -4.61 -13.31
CA ILE A 169 -5.28 -3.39 -13.87
C ILE A 169 -6.55 -3.68 -14.68
N GLU A 170 -6.53 -4.69 -15.56
CA GLU A 170 -7.72 -5.09 -16.31
C GLU A 170 -8.90 -5.45 -15.39
N ILE A 171 -8.62 -6.15 -14.29
CA ILE A 171 -9.65 -6.54 -13.31
C ILE A 171 -10.24 -5.31 -12.62
N ILE A 172 -9.40 -4.32 -12.27
CA ILE A 172 -9.90 -3.05 -11.75
C ILE A 172 -10.83 -2.39 -12.77
N GLU A 173 -10.37 -2.22 -14.00
CA GLU A 173 -11.16 -1.56 -15.07
C GLU A 173 -12.52 -2.24 -15.33
N GLN A 174 -12.56 -3.56 -15.24
CA GLN A 174 -13.80 -4.34 -15.42
C GLN A 174 -14.77 -4.22 -14.23
N SER A 175 -14.27 -3.73 -13.09
CA SER A 175 -15.01 -3.65 -11.83
C SER A 175 -15.38 -2.21 -11.44
N LEU A 176 -14.96 -1.19 -12.23
CA LEU A 176 -15.27 0.23 -12.02
C LEU A 176 -16.63 0.61 -12.57
#